data_3a5cad100db8fc5dc024c4a774a988cb
#
_entry.id   3a5cad100db8fc5dc024c4a774a988cb
#
_cell.length_a   1.000
_cell.length_b   1.000
_cell.length_c   1.000
_cell.angle_alpha   90.00
_cell.angle_beta   90.00
_cell.angle_gamma   90.00
#
_symmetry.space_group_name_H-M   'P 1'
#
loop_
_entity.id
_entity.type
_entity.pdbx_description
1 polymer ?
#
loop_
_entity_poly.entity_id
_entity_poly.type
_entity_poly.pdbx_seq_one_letter_code
_entity_poly.pdbx_strand_id
1 'polypeptide(L)'
;MIMKRYLFVFVMLLSYLILPAQSLDRMQWFNEPENWSVENNVLTMDVTPQSDYWRISHYGFTVDDAPFLYTVRGGEFEVKVKISGEYKVRFDQAGLMLRIDKENYIKTGIEFVDGKYNLSTVVTHKTSDWSVIELEKPVEYVWIKAVRRLDAVEIFYSFDDKEYTMMRNCWLHDNTPVMVGMMAACPDGNGFKAAFEGFRITHLPDQRRLEWLRNNQE
;
A
#
# COMPACT_ATOMS: atom_id res chain seq x y z
N MET A 1 56.98 -37.37 -16.08
CA MET A 1 55.86 -36.82 -16.88
C MET A 1 54.86 -36.24 -15.89
N ILE A 2 54.90 -34.91 -15.67
CA ILE A 2 54.15 -34.21 -14.62
C ILE A 2 52.88 -33.64 -15.30
N MET A 3 51.70 -34.19 -14.93
CA MET A 3 50.40 -33.69 -15.37
C MET A 3 50.02 -32.46 -14.57
N LYS A 4 49.95 -31.27 -15.18
CA LYS A 4 49.41 -30.06 -14.61
C LYS A 4 47.86 -30.15 -14.58
N ARG A 5 47.30 -30.23 -13.38
CA ARG A 5 45.85 -30.09 -13.15
C ARG A 5 45.49 -28.58 -13.25
N TYR A 6 44.71 -28.19 -14.25
CA TYR A 6 44.11 -26.87 -14.31
C TYR A 6 42.81 -26.87 -13.49
N LEU A 7 42.81 -26.09 -12.41
CA LEU A 7 41.63 -25.85 -11.58
C LEU A 7 40.80 -24.75 -12.26
N PHE A 8 39.67 -25.11 -12.89
CA PHE A 8 38.70 -24.13 -13.37
C PHE A 8 37.88 -23.62 -12.21
N VAL A 9 38.14 -22.37 -11.77
CA VAL A 9 37.28 -21.65 -10.84
C VAL A 9 36.09 -21.08 -11.61
N PHE A 10 34.93 -21.67 -11.44
CA PHE A 10 33.67 -21.16 -11.99
C PHE A 10 33.15 -20.04 -11.09
N VAL A 11 33.42 -18.79 -11.44
CA VAL A 11 32.85 -17.62 -10.76
C VAL A 11 31.42 -17.48 -11.20
N MET A 12 30.46 -17.95 -10.38
CA MET A 12 29.05 -17.62 -10.57
C MET A 12 28.84 -16.13 -10.25
N LEU A 13 28.76 -15.31 -11.27
CA LEU A 13 28.22 -13.95 -11.16
C LEU A 13 26.71 -14.09 -10.87
N LEU A 14 26.32 -13.93 -9.60
CA LEU A 14 24.93 -13.66 -9.24
C LEU A 14 24.59 -12.25 -9.77
N SER A 15 24.03 -12.20 -10.97
CA SER A 15 23.36 -11.00 -11.44
C SER A 15 22.08 -10.82 -10.60
N TYR A 16 22.14 -9.90 -9.65
CA TYR A 16 20.93 -9.37 -9.01
C TYR A 16 20.08 -8.74 -10.11
N LEU A 17 19.03 -9.42 -10.52
CA LEU A 17 17.96 -8.82 -11.34
C LEU A 17 17.32 -7.73 -10.49
N ILE A 18 17.81 -6.49 -10.65
CA ILE A 18 17.11 -5.30 -10.17
C ILE A 18 15.85 -5.25 -11.02
N LEU A 19 14.74 -5.77 -10.50
CA LEU A 19 13.43 -5.56 -11.13
C LEU A 19 13.20 -4.05 -11.19
N PRO A 20 12.90 -3.50 -12.36
CA PRO A 20 12.66 -2.07 -12.48
C PRO A 20 11.53 -1.67 -11.54
N ALA A 21 11.72 -0.57 -10.82
CA ALA A 21 10.64 0.04 -10.03
C ALA A 21 9.42 0.23 -10.93
N GLN A 22 8.22 0.00 -10.40
CA GLN A 22 7.00 0.22 -11.17
C GLN A 22 6.95 1.69 -11.59
N SER A 23 6.87 1.95 -12.91
CA SER A 23 6.71 3.32 -13.40
C SER A 23 5.35 3.86 -12.97
N LEU A 24 5.35 4.96 -12.24
CA LEU A 24 4.14 5.65 -11.79
C LEU A 24 3.41 6.33 -12.97
N ASP A 25 4.09 6.58 -14.09
CA ASP A 25 3.54 7.22 -15.31
C ASP A 25 2.40 6.41 -15.97
N ARG A 26 2.27 5.11 -15.63
CA ARG A 26 1.22 4.23 -16.16
C ARG A 26 0.04 4.06 -15.20
N MET A 27 0.08 4.72 -14.07
CA MET A 27 -1.01 4.71 -13.11
C MET A 27 -2.06 5.76 -13.47
N GLN A 28 -3.25 5.60 -12.94
CA GLN A 28 -4.40 6.46 -13.22
C GLN A 28 -4.87 7.13 -11.94
N TRP A 29 -5.39 8.34 -12.06
CA TRP A 29 -6.03 9.02 -10.96
C TRP A 29 -7.51 8.66 -10.84
N PHE A 30 -7.93 8.43 -9.63
CA PHE A 30 -9.30 8.55 -9.17
C PHE A 30 -9.32 9.76 -8.23
N ASN A 31 -10.10 10.80 -8.56
CA ASN A 31 -10.07 12.10 -7.89
C ASN A 31 -8.65 12.74 -7.93
N GLU A 32 -8.20 13.12 -9.11
CA GLU A 32 -6.88 13.74 -9.31
C GLU A 32 -6.76 15.04 -8.48
N PRO A 33 -5.69 15.22 -7.67
CA PRO A 33 -5.48 16.46 -6.94
C PRO A 33 -5.04 17.58 -7.88
N GLU A 34 -5.26 18.84 -7.48
CA GLU A 34 -4.92 20.01 -8.31
C GLU A 34 -3.41 20.12 -8.58
N ASN A 35 -2.58 19.82 -7.58
CA ASN A 35 -1.12 19.90 -7.69
C ASN A 35 -0.48 18.57 -7.26
N TRP A 36 0.29 18.00 -8.17
CA TRP A 36 1.10 16.82 -7.92
C TRP A 36 2.29 16.74 -8.87
N SER A 37 3.30 15.98 -8.50
CA SER A 37 4.44 15.67 -9.37
C SER A 37 4.98 14.27 -9.11
N VAL A 38 5.65 13.69 -10.13
CA VAL A 38 6.46 12.48 -9.99
C VAL A 38 7.88 12.83 -10.42
N GLU A 39 8.79 12.81 -9.47
CA GLU A 39 10.21 13.06 -9.70
C GLU A 39 11.04 11.93 -9.08
N ASN A 40 11.96 11.34 -9.85
CA ASN A 40 12.79 10.22 -9.39
C ASN A 40 11.98 9.05 -8.78
N ASN A 41 10.80 8.77 -9.34
CA ASN A 41 9.85 7.76 -8.84
C ASN A 41 9.31 8.05 -7.42
N VAL A 42 9.30 9.30 -7.01
CA VAL A 42 8.62 9.81 -5.81
C VAL A 42 7.40 10.58 -6.27
N LEU A 43 6.21 10.17 -5.83
CA LEU A 43 4.98 10.94 -5.99
C LEU A 43 4.88 11.95 -4.85
N THR A 44 4.68 13.22 -5.18
CA THR A 44 4.32 14.27 -4.22
C THR A 44 3.00 14.89 -4.62
N MET A 45 2.10 15.16 -3.67
CA MET A 45 0.81 15.79 -3.95
C MET A 45 0.41 16.79 -2.85
N ASP A 46 -0.29 17.84 -3.24
CA ASP A 46 -1.09 18.67 -2.33
C ASP A 46 -2.45 17.98 -2.16
N VAL A 47 -2.71 17.48 -0.96
CA VAL A 47 -3.92 16.69 -0.68
C VAL A 47 -5.15 17.58 -0.74
N THR A 48 -6.17 17.16 -1.46
CA THR A 48 -7.43 17.90 -1.64
C THR A 48 -8.08 18.21 -0.29
N PRO A 49 -8.38 19.48 0.01
CA PRO A 49 -9.09 19.85 1.24
C PRO A 49 -10.46 19.21 1.36
N GLN A 50 -10.87 18.88 2.59
CA GLN A 50 -12.20 18.36 2.94
C GLN A 50 -12.59 17.10 2.16
N SER A 51 -11.60 16.25 1.85
CA SER A 51 -11.75 15.01 1.10
C SER A 51 -11.53 13.78 1.97
N ASP A 52 -12.26 12.68 1.70
CA ASP A 52 -12.13 11.41 2.45
C ASP A 52 -12.60 10.20 1.62
N TYR A 53 -12.39 9.03 2.23
CA TYR A 53 -13.04 7.75 1.93
C TYR A 53 -13.66 7.21 3.23
N TRP A 54 -14.96 7.41 3.40
CA TRP A 54 -15.71 6.96 4.57
C TRP A 54 -17.14 6.57 4.23
N ARG A 55 -17.67 5.57 4.93
CA ARG A 55 -19.06 5.15 4.75
C ARG A 55 -19.76 4.87 6.08
N ILE A 56 -20.76 5.67 6.37
CA ILE A 56 -21.86 5.47 7.34
C ILE A 56 -21.40 5.41 8.80
N SER A 57 -20.54 4.45 9.19
CA SER A 57 -20.23 4.13 10.58
C SER A 57 -19.94 5.39 11.40
N HIS A 58 -20.53 5.48 12.59
CA HIS A 58 -20.43 6.56 13.56
C HIS A 58 -20.97 7.91 13.08
N TYR A 59 -20.57 8.37 11.88
CA TYR A 59 -20.87 9.74 11.40
C TYR A 59 -22.12 9.83 10.53
N GLY A 60 -22.64 8.74 9.96
CA GLY A 60 -23.85 8.70 9.15
C GLY A 60 -23.72 9.22 7.71
N PHE A 61 -22.54 9.71 7.30
CA PHE A 61 -22.29 10.20 5.93
C PHE A 61 -21.51 9.20 5.07
N THR A 62 -21.45 9.50 3.76
CA THR A 62 -20.62 8.78 2.79
C THR A 62 -19.84 9.81 1.99
N VAL A 63 -18.50 9.63 1.93
CA VAL A 63 -17.55 10.43 1.15
C VAL A 63 -16.64 9.50 0.36
N ASP A 64 -16.31 9.88 -0.89
CA ASP A 64 -15.55 9.05 -1.83
C ASP A 64 -14.80 9.95 -2.84
N ASP A 65 -14.11 10.98 -2.36
CA ASP A 65 -13.59 12.09 -3.18
C ASP A 65 -12.11 12.44 -2.96
N ALA A 66 -11.41 11.70 -2.09
CA ALA A 66 -9.99 11.94 -1.86
C ALA A 66 -9.10 11.46 -3.04
N PRO A 67 -7.91 12.03 -3.23
CA PRO A 67 -6.96 11.61 -4.26
C PRO A 67 -6.50 10.15 -4.12
N PHE A 68 -6.50 9.42 -5.25
CA PHE A 68 -6.01 8.06 -5.31
C PHE A 68 -5.34 7.76 -6.65
N LEU A 69 -4.01 7.60 -6.65
CA LEU A 69 -3.24 7.16 -7.82
C LEU A 69 -3.13 5.65 -7.80
N TYR A 70 -3.69 4.97 -8.81
CA TYR A 70 -3.83 3.53 -8.79
C TYR A 70 -3.46 2.84 -10.11
N THR A 71 -3.24 1.54 -10.01
CA THR A 71 -3.27 0.58 -11.12
C THR A 71 -4.18 -0.59 -10.75
N VAL A 72 -4.65 -1.35 -11.74
CA VAL A 72 -5.50 -2.52 -11.51
C VAL A 72 -4.64 -3.78 -11.43
N ARG A 73 -4.88 -4.62 -10.42
CA ARG A 73 -4.21 -5.91 -10.23
C ARG A 73 -5.20 -7.00 -9.85
N GLY A 74 -5.04 -8.16 -10.49
CA GLY A 74 -5.71 -9.40 -10.12
C GLY A 74 -4.75 -10.39 -9.47
N GLY A 75 -5.31 -11.46 -8.88
CA GLY A 75 -4.53 -12.54 -8.26
C GLY A 75 -3.88 -12.15 -6.95
N GLU A 76 -2.84 -12.89 -6.58
CA GLU A 76 -2.08 -12.68 -5.34
C GLU A 76 -0.89 -11.77 -5.58
N PHE A 77 -0.67 -10.83 -4.68
CA PHE A 77 0.43 -9.88 -4.78
C PHE A 77 0.80 -9.28 -3.41
N GLU A 78 2.02 -8.78 -3.33
CA GLU A 78 2.48 -7.86 -2.30
C GLU A 78 2.55 -6.45 -2.91
N VAL A 79 2.10 -5.45 -2.18
CA VAL A 79 2.32 -4.04 -2.49
C VAL A 79 2.94 -3.34 -1.30
N LYS A 80 3.90 -2.46 -1.54
CA LYS A 80 4.50 -1.63 -0.49
C LYS A 80 4.83 -0.24 -0.97
N VAL A 81 4.90 0.69 -0.02
CA VAL A 81 5.29 2.08 -0.23
C VAL A 81 5.81 2.71 1.06
N LYS A 82 6.77 3.62 0.94
CA LYS A 82 7.21 4.52 2.00
C LYS A 82 6.36 5.79 1.93
N ILE A 83 5.83 6.21 3.05
CA ILE A 83 4.87 7.30 3.16
C ILE A 83 5.44 8.35 4.11
N SER A 84 5.39 9.62 3.69
CA SER A 84 5.65 10.78 4.54
C SER A 84 4.60 11.86 4.28
N GLY A 85 4.42 12.80 5.22
CA GLY A 85 3.45 13.87 5.06
C GLY A 85 3.59 14.96 6.10
N GLU A 86 3.15 16.15 5.75
CA GLU A 86 3.07 17.31 6.63
C GLU A 86 1.71 17.36 7.33
N TYR A 87 1.34 16.29 8.05
CA TYR A 87 0.05 16.18 8.73
C TYR A 87 -0.14 17.31 9.75
N LYS A 88 -1.28 18.00 9.74
CA LYS A 88 -1.53 19.20 10.52
C LYS A 88 -2.85 19.17 11.27
N VAL A 89 -3.88 18.61 10.65
CA VAL A 89 -5.25 18.65 11.15
C VAL A 89 -5.74 17.24 11.38
N ARG A 90 -6.71 17.10 12.26
CA ARG A 90 -7.33 15.81 12.58
C ARG A 90 -7.79 15.11 11.31
N PHE A 91 -7.50 13.81 11.24
CA PHE A 91 -7.76 12.91 10.12
C PHE A 91 -6.97 13.15 8.83
N ASP A 92 -5.99 14.08 8.82
CA ASP A 92 -5.00 14.09 7.74
C ASP A 92 -4.37 12.70 7.64
N GLN A 93 -4.43 12.08 6.46
CA GLN A 93 -4.01 10.70 6.27
C GLN A 93 -3.40 10.44 4.90
N ALA A 94 -2.42 9.54 4.86
CA ALA A 94 -1.81 9.08 3.61
C ALA A 94 -1.42 7.61 3.71
N GLY A 95 -1.58 6.85 2.62
CA GLY A 95 -1.33 5.42 2.67
C GLY A 95 -1.54 4.67 1.37
N LEU A 96 -1.66 3.35 1.53
CA LEU A 96 -2.09 2.43 0.48
C LEU A 96 -3.62 2.28 0.49
N MET A 97 -4.19 2.07 -0.70
CA MET A 97 -5.57 1.62 -0.84
C MET A 97 -5.64 0.42 -1.79
N LEU A 98 -6.44 -0.57 -1.39
CA LEU A 98 -6.92 -1.66 -2.22
C LEU A 98 -8.43 -1.48 -2.35
N ARG A 99 -8.94 -1.22 -3.57
CA ARG A 99 -10.33 -0.83 -3.79
C ARG A 99 -10.95 -1.67 -4.91
N ILE A 100 -12.08 -2.30 -4.63
CA ILE A 100 -12.93 -2.94 -5.63
C ILE A 100 -13.92 -1.90 -6.17
N ASP A 101 -14.64 -1.25 -5.27
CA ASP A 101 -15.65 -0.23 -5.54
C ASP A 101 -15.84 0.70 -4.34
N LYS A 102 -16.84 1.59 -4.40
CA LYS A 102 -17.15 2.54 -3.32
C LYS A 102 -17.62 1.89 -2.01
N GLU A 103 -18.02 0.62 -2.03
CA GLU A 103 -18.52 -0.11 -0.86
C GLU A 103 -17.53 -1.15 -0.33
N ASN A 104 -16.47 -1.45 -1.10
CA ASN A 104 -15.52 -2.52 -0.81
C ASN A 104 -14.10 -2.01 -1.03
N TYR A 105 -13.44 -1.57 0.03
CA TYR A 105 -12.06 -1.12 0.00
C TYR A 105 -11.35 -1.26 1.35
N ILE A 106 -10.04 -1.26 1.30
CA ILE A 106 -9.15 -1.17 2.46
C ILE A 106 -8.24 0.03 2.21
N LYS A 107 -8.20 0.99 3.14
CA LYS A 107 -7.18 2.05 3.18
C LYS A 107 -6.33 1.89 4.44
N THR A 108 -5.01 2.08 4.33
CA THR A 108 -4.08 1.86 5.43
C THR A 108 -2.84 2.74 5.29
N GLY A 109 -2.37 3.32 6.39
CA GLY A 109 -1.23 4.24 6.36
C GLY A 109 -1.01 4.97 7.67
N ILE A 110 -0.56 6.21 7.57
CA ILE A 110 -0.51 7.17 8.68
C ILE A 110 -1.81 7.98 8.69
N GLU A 111 -2.32 8.21 9.89
CA GLU A 111 -3.44 9.11 10.16
C GLU A 111 -3.13 9.98 11.39
N PHE A 112 -3.33 11.27 11.27
CA PHE A 112 -3.12 12.22 12.35
C PHE A 112 -4.41 12.44 13.14
N VAL A 113 -4.44 12.00 14.39
CA VAL A 113 -5.63 12.06 15.25
C VAL A 113 -5.26 12.70 16.57
N ASP A 114 -5.98 13.75 16.93
CA ASP A 114 -5.86 14.46 18.22
C ASP A 114 -4.40 14.85 18.59
N GLY A 115 -3.64 15.31 17.59
CA GLY A 115 -2.25 15.73 17.77
C GLY A 115 -1.22 14.61 17.73
N LYS A 116 -1.61 13.38 17.41
CA LYS A 116 -0.75 12.19 17.42
C LYS A 116 -0.75 11.47 16.07
N TYR A 117 0.38 10.86 15.76
CA TYR A 117 0.52 9.99 14.62
C TYR A 117 0.01 8.60 14.95
N ASN A 118 -0.80 8.04 14.09
CA ASN A 118 -1.33 6.69 14.22
C ASN A 118 -1.07 5.89 12.96
N LEU A 119 -0.74 4.61 13.13
CA LEU A 119 -0.89 3.63 12.06
C LEU A 119 -2.38 3.29 11.98
N SER A 120 -2.99 3.52 10.82
CA SER A 120 -4.44 3.38 10.64
C SER A 120 -4.76 2.36 9.57
N THR A 121 -5.86 1.64 9.78
CA THR A 121 -6.49 0.82 8.75
C THR A 121 -8.00 0.98 8.83
N VAL A 122 -8.61 1.31 7.70
CA VAL A 122 -10.06 1.29 7.52
C VAL A 122 -10.41 0.19 6.53
N VAL A 123 -11.26 -0.75 6.96
CA VAL A 123 -11.85 -1.78 6.11
C VAL A 123 -13.30 -1.41 5.85
N THR A 124 -13.69 -1.27 4.59
CA THR A 124 -15.06 -0.93 4.23
C THR A 124 -15.71 -2.09 3.51
N HIS A 125 -16.80 -2.61 4.08
CA HIS A 125 -17.77 -3.52 3.48
C HIS A 125 -19.16 -2.95 3.72
N LYS A 126 -19.65 -2.11 2.79
CA LYS A 126 -20.85 -1.28 2.93
C LYS A 126 -20.72 -0.20 4.02
N THR A 127 -20.12 -0.52 5.15
CA THR A 127 -19.82 0.39 6.27
C THR A 127 -18.33 0.34 6.59
N SER A 128 -17.77 1.47 7.04
CA SER A 128 -16.35 1.57 7.39
C SER A 128 -16.09 1.05 8.80
N ASP A 129 -15.04 0.26 8.96
CA ASP A 129 -14.51 -0.28 10.21
C ASP A 129 -13.06 0.21 10.37
N TRP A 130 -12.81 1.00 11.42
CA TRP A 130 -11.57 1.72 11.65
C TRP A 130 -10.79 1.18 12.85
N SER A 131 -9.49 1.01 12.66
CA SER A 131 -8.55 0.63 13.71
C SER A 131 -7.28 1.47 13.65
N VAL A 132 -6.73 1.80 14.81
CA VAL A 132 -5.51 2.60 14.96
C VAL A 132 -4.55 1.99 15.96
N ILE A 133 -3.26 2.24 15.73
CA ILE A 133 -2.16 2.02 16.68
C ILE A 133 -1.48 3.37 16.86
N GLU A 134 -1.64 3.98 18.04
CA GLU A 134 -0.97 5.24 18.36
C GLU A 134 0.55 5.05 18.41
N LEU A 135 1.29 5.92 17.77
CA LEU A 135 2.75 5.94 17.82
C LEU A 135 3.20 6.81 18.99
N GLU A 136 4.14 6.30 19.79
CA GLU A 136 4.70 7.02 20.95
C GLU A 136 5.38 8.33 20.56
N LYS A 137 5.87 8.43 19.33
CA LYS A 137 6.60 9.60 18.81
C LYS A 137 6.19 9.88 17.37
N PRO A 138 6.25 11.15 16.93
CA PRO A 138 6.15 11.49 15.52
C PRO A 138 7.20 10.74 14.70
N VAL A 139 6.81 10.32 13.51
CA VAL A 139 7.70 9.64 12.55
C VAL A 139 7.84 10.50 11.30
N GLU A 140 9.04 10.53 10.74
CA GLU A 140 9.31 11.21 9.49
C GLU A 140 8.67 10.46 8.31
N TYR A 141 8.69 9.13 8.37
CA TYR A 141 8.08 8.24 7.38
C TYR A 141 7.72 6.90 8.00
N VAL A 142 6.88 6.16 7.27
CA VAL A 142 6.61 4.74 7.55
C VAL A 142 6.53 3.98 6.23
N TRP A 143 6.98 2.73 6.24
CA TRP A 143 6.69 1.76 5.20
C TRP A 143 5.41 1.03 5.53
N ILE A 144 4.48 1.00 4.58
CA ILE A 144 3.28 0.16 4.64
C ILE A 144 3.38 -0.90 3.56
N LYS A 145 3.05 -2.12 3.94
CA LYS A 145 3.01 -3.28 3.05
C LYS A 145 1.67 -4.00 3.21
N ALA A 146 1.03 -4.30 2.10
CA ALA A 146 -0.15 -5.15 2.06
C ALA A 146 0.12 -6.39 1.21
N VAL A 147 -0.25 -7.57 1.73
CA VAL A 147 -0.11 -8.86 1.06
C VAL A 147 -1.50 -9.43 0.83
N ARG A 148 -1.93 -9.48 -0.43
CA ARG A 148 -3.19 -10.10 -0.82
C ARG A 148 -2.97 -11.57 -1.16
N ARG A 149 -3.64 -12.46 -0.43
CA ARG A 149 -3.67 -13.90 -0.70
C ARG A 149 -5.09 -14.45 -0.53
N LEU A 150 -5.59 -15.14 -1.57
CA LEU A 150 -6.96 -15.62 -1.60
C LEU A 150 -7.94 -14.46 -1.31
N ASP A 151 -8.72 -14.56 -0.26
CA ASP A 151 -9.68 -13.58 0.23
C ASP A 151 -9.17 -12.76 1.44
N ALA A 152 -7.88 -12.86 1.75
CA ALA A 152 -7.25 -12.13 2.85
C ALA A 152 -6.28 -11.06 2.35
N VAL A 153 -6.22 -9.96 3.10
CA VAL A 153 -5.20 -8.92 2.98
C VAL A 153 -4.53 -8.76 4.35
N GLU A 154 -3.27 -9.16 4.41
CA GLU A 154 -2.42 -8.94 5.58
C GLU A 154 -1.71 -7.59 5.44
N ILE A 155 -1.79 -6.76 6.47
CA ILE A 155 -1.24 -5.40 6.48
C ILE A 155 -0.11 -5.33 7.50
N PHE A 156 1.01 -4.80 7.06
CA PHE A 156 2.23 -4.66 7.85
C PHE A 156 2.76 -3.24 7.79
N TYR A 157 3.51 -2.84 8.81
CA TYR A 157 4.31 -1.62 8.81
C TYR A 157 5.76 -1.89 9.15
N SER A 158 6.63 -0.97 8.76
CA SER A 158 8.07 -0.99 9.08
C SER A 158 8.61 0.43 9.12
N PHE A 159 9.66 0.65 9.92
CA PHE A 159 10.39 1.93 9.93
C PHE A 159 11.74 1.86 9.20
N ASP A 160 12.12 0.69 8.66
CA ASP A 160 13.42 0.48 8.01
C ASP A 160 13.37 -0.32 6.69
N ASP A 161 12.17 -0.71 6.22
CA ASP A 161 11.90 -1.58 5.07
C ASP A 161 12.50 -3.01 5.20
N LYS A 162 12.88 -3.42 6.40
CA LYS A 162 13.48 -4.74 6.65
C LYS A 162 12.63 -5.57 7.59
N GLU A 163 12.39 -5.06 8.79
CA GLU A 163 11.56 -5.73 9.78
C GLU A 163 10.13 -5.20 9.70
N TYR A 164 9.20 -6.09 9.44
CA TYR A 164 7.79 -5.79 9.28
C TYR A 164 6.95 -6.41 10.39
N THR A 165 6.13 -5.58 11.03
CA THR A 165 5.17 -5.99 12.04
C THR A 165 3.76 -6.02 11.45
N MET A 166 3.03 -7.12 11.62
CA MET A 166 1.64 -7.20 11.21
C MET A 166 0.78 -6.31 12.10
N MET A 167 -0.06 -5.48 11.49
CA MET A 167 -1.03 -4.65 12.19
C MET A 167 -2.47 -5.10 11.99
N ARG A 168 -2.79 -5.76 10.88
CA ARG A 168 -4.15 -6.27 10.63
C ARG A 168 -4.13 -7.39 9.60
N ASN A 169 -5.04 -8.34 9.76
CA ASN A 169 -5.49 -9.25 8.71
C ASN A 169 -6.98 -8.99 8.49
N CYS A 170 -7.39 -8.78 7.25
CA CYS A 170 -8.77 -8.46 6.90
C CYS A 170 -9.20 -9.16 5.61
N TRP A 171 -10.51 -9.35 5.48
CA TRP A 171 -11.09 -9.97 4.31
C TRP A 171 -11.25 -8.94 3.17
N LEU A 172 -11.01 -9.39 1.94
CA LEU A 172 -11.36 -8.69 0.71
C LEU A 172 -11.68 -9.72 -0.37
N HIS A 173 -12.71 -9.50 -1.15
CA HIS A 173 -13.19 -10.46 -2.15
C HIS A 173 -12.07 -11.00 -3.05
N ASP A 174 -11.97 -12.33 -3.20
CA ASP A 174 -10.81 -13.02 -3.79
C ASP A 174 -10.73 -12.98 -5.33
N ASN A 175 -11.85 -13.10 -6.02
CA ASN A 175 -11.90 -13.29 -7.48
C ASN A 175 -12.02 -11.97 -8.28
N THR A 176 -11.92 -10.84 -7.63
CA THR A 176 -12.11 -9.53 -8.27
C THR A 176 -10.77 -8.80 -8.40
N PRO A 177 -10.40 -8.31 -9.59
CA PRO A 177 -9.30 -7.36 -9.70
C PRO A 177 -9.56 -6.12 -8.83
N VAL A 178 -8.50 -5.57 -8.25
CA VAL A 178 -8.59 -4.40 -7.38
C VAL A 178 -7.78 -3.25 -7.96
N MET A 179 -8.27 -2.04 -7.78
CA MET A 179 -7.45 -0.84 -7.87
C MET A 179 -6.51 -0.86 -6.66
N VAL A 180 -5.21 -0.76 -6.89
CA VAL A 180 -4.19 -0.75 -5.84
C VAL A 180 -3.23 0.40 -6.07
N GLY A 181 -2.97 1.19 -5.03
CA GLY A 181 -2.14 2.38 -5.17
C GLY A 181 -2.03 3.23 -3.93
N MET A 182 -1.70 4.49 -4.15
CA MET A 182 -1.40 5.48 -3.12
C MET A 182 -2.55 6.48 -2.99
N MET A 183 -3.03 6.68 -1.77
CA MET A 183 -4.11 7.61 -1.46
C MET A 183 -3.70 8.58 -0.35
N ALA A 184 -4.30 9.76 -0.34
CA ALA A 184 -4.25 10.67 0.79
C ALA A 184 -5.59 11.39 0.94
N ALA A 185 -5.93 11.78 2.19
CA ALA A 185 -7.18 12.48 2.49
C ALA A 185 -6.98 13.53 3.59
N CYS A 186 -7.77 14.59 3.54
CA CYS A 186 -7.73 15.69 4.48
C CYS A 186 -9.17 16.10 4.86
N PRO A 187 -9.87 15.30 5.71
CA PRO A 187 -11.29 15.50 6.02
C PRO A 187 -11.63 16.84 6.64
N ASP A 188 -10.86 17.25 7.66
CA ASP A 188 -11.16 18.44 8.48
C ASP A 188 -10.30 19.65 8.12
N GLY A 189 -9.29 19.49 7.24
CA GLY A 189 -8.27 20.51 6.97
C GLY A 189 -8.39 21.22 5.63
N ASN A 190 -7.42 22.10 5.40
CA ASN A 190 -7.27 22.88 4.16
C ASN A 190 -6.18 22.29 3.24
N GLY A 191 -5.90 20.99 3.37
CA GLY A 191 -4.87 20.31 2.62
C GLY A 191 -3.51 20.26 3.34
N PHE A 192 -2.68 19.32 2.93
CA PHE A 192 -1.30 19.15 3.38
C PHE A 192 -0.48 18.49 2.26
N LYS A 193 0.85 18.46 2.40
CA LYS A 193 1.71 17.75 1.44
C LYS A 193 1.91 16.30 1.86
N ALA A 194 1.62 15.36 0.95
CA ALA A 194 1.94 13.95 1.10
C ALA A 194 2.98 13.53 0.06
N ALA A 195 3.88 12.62 0.45
CA ALA A 195 4.87 12.04 -0.46
C ALA A 195 4.95 10.52 -0.32
N PHE A 196 5.15 9.85 -1.46
CA PHE A 196 5.20 8.40 -1.58
C PHE A 196 6.43 7.98 -2.38
N GLU A 197 7.27 7.13 -1.79
CA GLU A 197 8.53 6.67 -2.36
C GLU A 197 8.58 5.13 -2.39
N GLY A 198 9.24 4.56 -3.39
CA GLY A 198 9.48 3.12 -3.45
C GLY A 198 8.24 2.27 -3.62
N PHE A 199 7.15 2.84 -4.19
CA PHE A 199 5.95 2.07 -4.52
C PHE A 199 6.28 0.90 -5.43
N ARG A 200 5.91 -0.30 -5.00
CA ARG A 200 6.17 -1.52 -5.76
C ARG A 200 5.09 -2.56 -5.53
N ILE A 201 4.68 -3.20 -6.61
CA ILE A 201 3.81 -4.38 -6.59
C ILE A 201 4.61 -5.58 -7.07
N THR A 202 4.61 -6.65 -6.29
CA THR A 202 5.27 -7.92 -6.62
C THR A 202 4.21 -9.00 -6.72
N HIS A 203 4.16 -9.70 -7.86
CA HIS A 203 3.27 -10.84 -8.03
C HIS A 203 3.69 -12.00 -7.12
N LEU A 204 2.72 -12.68 -6.52
CA LEU A 204 2.94 -13.87 -5.70
C LEU A 204 2.35 -15.10 -6.39
N PRO A 205 2.90 -16.30 -6.13
CA PRO A 205 2.32 -17.55 -6.64
C PRO A 205 0.90 -17.75 -6.13
N ASP A 206 0.01 -18.21 -6.99
CA ASP A 206 -1.39 -18.51 -6.65
C ASP A 206 -1.45 -19.70 -5.67
N GLN A 207 -1.92 -19.45 -4.47
CA GLN A 207 -2.04 -20.45 -3.39
C GLN A 207 -2.97 -21.61 -3.78
N ARG A 208 -4.11 -21.32 -4.41
CA ARG A 208 -5.10 -22.35 -4.83
C ARG A 208 -4.50 -23.29 -5.86
N ARG A 209 -3.74 -22.75 -6.81
CA ARG A 209 -3.04 -23.55 -7.81
C ARG A 209 -1.97 -24.43 -7.18
N LEU A 210 -1.21 -23.91 -6.22
CA LEU A 210 -0.19 -24.69 -5.50
C LEU A 210 -0.82 -25.81 -4.66
N GLU A 211 -1.95 -25.56 -4.03
CA GLU A 211 -2.71 -26.60 -3.31
C GLU A 211 -3.25 -27.68 -4.25
N TRP A 212 -3.85 -27.27 -5.37
CA TRP A 212 -4.33 -28.20 -6.39
C TRP A 212 -3.19 -29.09 -6.92
N LEU A 213 -2.03 -28.50 -7.24
CA LEU A 213 -0.87 -29.25 -7.71
C LEU A 213 -0.35 -30.24 -6.67
N ARG A 214 -0.33 -29.86 -5.38
CA ARG A 214 0.07 -30.78 -4.29
C ARG A 214 -0.87 -31.96 -4.14
N ASN A 215 -2.18 -31.73 -4.24
CA ASN A 215 -3.20 -32.75 -4.05
C ASN A 215 -3.40 -33.69 -5.25
N ASN A 216 -2.82 -33.37 -6.42
CA ASN A 216 -2.97 -34.15 -7.66
C ASN A 216 -1.62 -34.64 -8.23
N GLN A 217 -0.59 -34.75 -7.40
CA GLN A 217 0.72 -35.30 -7.76
C GLN A 217 0.88 -36.79 -7.43
N GLU A 218 -0.21 -37.52 -7.11
CA GLU A 218 -0.23 -38.98 -6.88
C GLU A 218 -0.50 -39.76 -8.17
#